data_cf21f68e6e9929eb7614fcaefebb9686
#
_entry.id   cf21f68e6e9929eb7614fcaefebb9686
#
_cell.length_a   1.000
_cell.length_b   1.000
_cell.length_c   1.000
_cell.angle_alpha   90.00
_cell.angle_beta   90.00
_cell.angle_gamma   90.00
#
_symmetry.space_group_name_H-M   'P 1'
#
loop_
_entity.id
_entity.type
_entity.pdbx_description
1 polymer ?
#
loop_
_entity_poly.entity_id
_entity_poly.type
_entity_poly.pdbx_seq_one_letter_code
_entity_poly.pdbx_strand_id
1 'polypeptide(L)'
;MMTEQNGRRPLYAVVSEKIIAMIKSGELPDGARLPAERVLAEQMGVSRTSVREAIRLLSLSGMLTSQQGSGTFVNASVPGLAGDELRFMSDVYYEQDHLNEFRKYIECNVIEIAAHRATKEDINALKSIVYDQYKSRCEHKNETFYIKEFHLALAKATHNPIFISLMRIINSLFDQRRNDSVTHNLKRRSESIYWHNKIIEALESHDIQKCRAVMEQHMRSNANMIHD
;
A
#
# COMPACT_ATOMS: atom_id res chain seq x y z
N MET A 1 -2.83 -42.87 3.97
CA MET A 1 -2.21 -42.34 5.20
C MET A 1 -2.24 -40.85 5.09
N MET A 2 -3.25 -40.23 5.67
CA MET A 2 -3.35 -38.76 5.78
C MET A 2 -2.56 -38.36 7.03
N THR A 3 -1.49 -37.61 6.85
CA THR A 3 -0.72 -37.04 7.96
C THR A 3 -1.49 -35.82 8.50
N GLU A 4 -2.03 -35.99 9.71
CA GLU A 4 -2.58 -34.93 10.53
C GLU A 4 -1.48 -33.86 10.76
N GLN A 5 -1.61 -32.71 10.13
CA GLN A 5 -0.83 -31.52 10.50
C GLN A 5 -1.44 -30.92 11.76
N ASN A 6 -0.76 -31.20 12.85
CA ASN A 6 -1.02 -30.74 14.21
C ASN A 6 -1.10 -29.18 14.24
N GLY A 7 -2.27 -28.64 14.62
CA GLY A 7 -2.66 -27.25 14.57
C GLY A 7 -1.95 -26.33 15.56
N ARG A 8 -0.62 -26.16 15.46
CA ARG A 8 0.10 -25.09 16.16
C ARG A 8 -0.06 -23.81 15.37
N ARG A 9 -0.75 -22.81 15.96
CA ARG A 9 -0.81 -21.46 15.40
C ARG A 9 0.60 -20.97 15.05
N PRO A 10 0.81 -20.39 13.85
CA PRO A 10 2.11 -19.85 13.47
C PRO A 10 2.56 -18.76 14.44
N LEU A 11 3.85 -18.74 14.79
CA LEU A 11 4.39 -17.78 15.77
C LEU A 11 4.18 -16.31 15.36
N TYR A 12 4.20 -16.01 14.07
CA TYR A 12 3.93 -14.64 13.59
C TYR A 12 2.50 -14.18 13.91
N ALA A 13 1.50 -15.07 13.87
CA ALA A 13 0.13 -14.73 14.22
C ALA A 13 0.02 -14.36 15.71
N VAL A 14 0.68 -15.13 16.57
CA VAL A 14 0.75 -14.82 18.02
C VAL A 14 1.44 -13.48 18.27
N VAL A 15 2.51 -13.16 17.53
CA VAL A 15 3.21 -11.89 17.62
C VAL A 15 2.31 -10.75 17.14
N SER A 16 1.58 -10.93 16.02
CA SER A 16 0.63 -9.92 15.52
C SER A 16 -0.46 -9.63 16.54
N GLU A 17 -1.07 -10.65 17.15
CA GLU A 17 -2.09 -10.49 18.19
C GLU A 17 -1.56 -9.70 19.40
N LYS A 18 -0.32 -9.96 19.83
CA LYS A 18 0.30 -9.20 20.93
C LYS A 18 0.51 -7.74 20.57
N ILE A 19 1.04 -7.44 19.38
CA ILE A 19 1.22 -6.04 18.93
C ILE A 19 -0.14 -5.33 18.82
N ILE A 20 -1.16 -5.99 18.29
CA ILE A 20 -2.53 -5.44 18.25
C ILE A 20 -3.06 -5.15 19.66
N ALA A 21 -2.81 -6.04 20.62
CA ALA A 21 -3.21 -5.84 22.01
C ALA A 21 -2.51 -4.62 22.64
N MET A 22 -1.20 -4.43 22.38
CA MET A 22 -0.43 -3.25 22.83
C MET A 22 -0.95 -1.95 22.22
N ILE A 23 -1.38 -1.97 20.95
CA ILE A 23 -2.00 -0.81 20.30
C ILE A 23 -3.37 -0.52 20.93
N LYS A 24 -4.21 -1.54 21.10
CA LYS A 24 -5.56 -1.40 21.70
C LYS A 24 -5.53 -0.96 23.16
N SER A 25 -4.53 -1.38 23.92
CA SER A 25 -4.35 -0.97 25.33
C SER A 25 -3.78 0.44 25.49
N GLY A 26 -3.29 1.06 24.41
CA GLY A 26 -2.61 2.36 24.45
C GLY A 26 -1.13 2.27 24.86
N GLU A 27 -0.58 1.10 25.08
CA GLU A 27 0.86 0.89 25.32
C GLU A 27 1.69 1.34 24.11
N LEU A 28 1.16 1.14 22.91
CA LEU A 28 1.67 1.67 21.65
C LEU A 28 0.64 2.64 21.04
N PRO A 29 0.66 3.94 21.42
CA PRO A 29 -0.29 4.92 20.90
C PRO A 29 -0.07 5.21 19.41
N ASP A 30 -1.05 5.90 18.80
CA ASP A 30 -0.96 6.34 17.41
C ASP A 30 0.31 7.18 17.19
N GLY A 31 1.01 6.93 16.08
CA GLY A 31 2.29 7.54 15.75
C GLY A 31 3.49 7.03 16.56
N ALA A 32 3.30 6.14 17.53
CA ALA A 32 4.40 5.58 18.31
C ALA A 32 5.33 4.75 17.41
N ARG A 33 6.63 4.86 17.65
CA ARG A 33 7.62 4.02 16.99
C ARG A 33 7.65 2.64 17.62
N LEU A 34 7.48 1.60 16.79
CA LEU A 34 7.59 0.22 17.23
C LEU A 34 9.05 -0.09 17.66
N PRO A 35 9.27 -0.86 18.75
CA PRO A 35 10.58 -1.33 19.10
C PRO A 35 11.25 -2.10 17.94
N ALA A 36 12.58 -2.07 17.87
CA ALA A 36 13.31 -2.77 16.81
C ALA A 36 12.98 -4.27 16.79
N GLU A 37 12.95 -4.89 15.61
CA GLU A 37 12.64 -6.33 15.44
C GLU A 37 13.43 -7.22 16.41
N ARG A 38 14.71 -6.90 16.68
CA ARG A 38 15.54 -7.64 17.61
C ARG A 38 15.01 -7.56 19.04
N VAL A 39 14.60 -6.38 19.46
CA VAL A 39 14.08 -6.16 20.83
C VAL A 39 12.75 -6.88 21.01
N LEU A 40 11.83 -6.76 20.03
CA LEU A 40 10.56 -7.48 20.05
C LEU A 40 10.74 -9.01 20.07
N ALA A 41 11.70 -9.53 19.31
CA ALA A 41 12.01 -10.94 19.28
C ALA A 41 12.49 -11.45 20.64
N GLU A 42 13.37 -10.71 21.30
CA GLU A 42 13.86 -11.01 22.65
C GLU A 42 12.73 -10.93 23.69
N GLN A 43 11.91 -9.87 23.66
CA GLN A 43 10.80 -9.67 24.60
C GLN A 43 9.71 -10.74 24.47
N MET A 44 9.46 -11.20 23.25
CA MET A 44 8.39 -12.18 22.96
C MET A 44 8.87 -13.62 22.94
N GLY A 45 10.18 -13.86 23.03
CA GLY A 45 10.77 -15.21 23.01
C GLY A 45 10.61 -15.92 21.66
N VAL A 46 10.64 -15.18 20.54
CA VAL A 46 10.42 -15.70 19.19
C VAL A 46 11.59 -15.36 18.25
N SER A 47 11.59 -15.95 17.05
CA SER A 47 12.59 -15.62 16.04
C SER A 47 12.36 -14.22 15.46
N ARG A 48 13.44 -13.54 15.02
CA ARG A 48 13.35 -12.27 14.30
C ARG A 48 12.52 -12.39 13.00
N THR A 49 12.56 -13.55 12.36
CA THR A 49 11.75 -13.85 11.17
C THR A 49 10.26 -13.80 11.50
N SER A 50 9.83 -14.38 12.64
CA SER A 50 8.42 -14.35 13.07
C SER A 50 7.95 -12.93 13.39
N VAL A 51 8.82 -12.10 14.00
CA VAL A 51 8.53 -10.68 14.27
C VAL A 51 8.40 -9.90 12.98
N ARG A 52 9.32 -10.10 12.04
CA ARG A 52 9.29 -9.42 10.73
C ARG A 52 8.04 -9.75 9.95
N GLU A 53 7.64 -11.01 9.95
CA GLU A 53 6.42 -11.46 9.29
C GLU A 53 5.17 -10.85 9.94
N ALA A 54 5.13 -10.78 11.27
CA ALA A 54 4.04 -10.09 11.99
C ALA A 54 3.97 -8.59 11.66
N ILE A 55 5.11 -7.89 11.68
CA ILE A 55 5.19 -6.46 11.30
C ILE A 55 4.70 -6.28 9.87
N ARG A 56 5.10 -7.17 8.97
CA ARG A 56 4.69 -7.15 7.57
C ARG A 56 3.18 -7.26 7.43
N LEU A 57 2.54 -8.23 8.12
CA LEU A 57 1.08 -8.39 8.12
C LEU A 57 0.35 -7.17 8.68
N LEU A 58 0.85 -6.61 9.79
CA LEU A 58 0.26 -5.41 10.38
C LEU A 58 0.47 -4.16 9.52
N SER A 59 1.55 -4.13 8.73
CA SER A 59 1.75 -3.07 7.73
C SER A 59 0.81 -3.25 6.54
N LEU A 60 0.52 -4.48 6.13
CA LEU A 60 -0.51 -4.80 5.13
C LEU A 60 -1.89 -4.28 5.54
N SER A 61 -2.26 -4.48 6.79
CA SER A 61 -3.53 -3.97 7.33
C SER A 61 -3.56 -2.46 7.52
N GLY A 62 -2.41 -1.78 7.33
CA GLY A 62 -2.27 -0.36 7.58
C GLY A 62 -2.19 0.02 9.06
N MET A 63 -2.19 -0.94 9.98
CA MET A 63 -2.01 -0.69 11.42
C MET A 63 -0.58 -0.25 11.76
N LEU A 64 0.38 -0.61 10.91
CA LEU A 64 1.76 -0.15 10.98
C LEU A 64 2.17 0.51 9.67
N THR A 65 3.08 1.47 9.75
CA THR A 65 3.71 2.11 8.58
C THR A 65 5.22 2.03 8.73
N SER A 66 5.89 1.37 7.79
CA SER A 66 7.36 1.28 7.77
C SER A 66 7.96 2.40 6.93
N GLN A 67 8.87 3.17 7.52
CA GLN A 67 9.63 4.23 6.86
C GLN A 67 11.08 3.80 6.76
N GLN A 68 11.62 3.75 5.55
CA GLN A 68 13.00 3.33 5.32
C GLN A 68 13.98 4.23 6.08
N GLY A 69 14.84 3.63 6.89
CA GLY A 69 15.82 4.33 7.74
C GLY A 69 15.24 4.94 9.03
N SER A 70 13.93 5.14 9.14
CA SER A 70 13.29 5.77 10.31
C SER A 70 12.65 4.76 11.26
N GLY A 71 12.22 3.61 10.76
CA GLY A 71 11.59 2.55 11.57
C GLY A 71 10.15 2.27 11.18
N THR A 72 9.45 1.54 12.05
CA THR A 72 8.03 1.20 11.90
C THR A 72 7.21 1.97 12.94
N PHE A 73 6.11 2.55 12.52
CA PHE A 73 5.26 3.42 13.34
C PHE A 73 3.84 2.86 13.38
N VAL A 74 3.16 3.07 14.51
CA VAL A 74 1.76 2.69 14.74
C VAL A 74 0.84 3.65 13.99
N ASN A 75 -0.21 3.12 13.38
CA ASN A 75 -1.32 3.87 12.80
C ASN A 75 -2.63 3.30 13.39
N ALA A 76 -2.96 3.73 14.61
CA ALA A 76 -4.11 3.23 15.34
C ALA A 76 -5.46 3.71 14.78
N SER A 77 -5.45 4.77 13.97
CA SER A 77 -6.66 5.36 13.37
C SER A 77 -7.23 4.50 12.22
N VAL A 78 -6.51 3.47 11.79
CA VAL A 78 -6.97 2.57 10.73
C VAL A 78 -7.59 1.34 11.39
N PRO A 79 -8.91 1.10 11.17
CA PRO A 79 -9.49 -0.19 11.51
C PRO A 79 -8.75 -1.26 10.71
N GLY A 80 -7.84 -1.97 11.36
CA GLY A 80 -7.11 -3.05 10.70
C GLY A 80 -8.05 -4.18 10.34
N LEU A 81 -7.95 -4.70 9.13
CA LEU A 81 -8.38 -6.07 8.88
C LEU A 81 -7.52 -6.95 9.78
N ALA A 82 -8.12 -7.57 10.77
CA ALA A 82 -7.37 -8.33 11.76
C ALA A 82 -7.33 -9.81 11.36
N GLY A 83 -6.14 -10.37 11.39
CA GLY A 83 -5.95 -11.82 11.49
C GLY A 83 -6.09 -12.60 10.18
N ASP A 84 -7.03 -13.53 10.15
CA ASP A 84 -7.12 -14.58 9.14
C ASP A 84 -7.45 -14.06 7.71
N GLU A 85 -8.17 -12.95 7.58
CA GLU A 85 -8.52 -12.35 6.27
C GLU A 85 -7.29 -11.80 5.53
N LEU A 86 -6.37 -11.17 6.25
CA LEU A 86 -5.12 -10.68 5.66
C LEU A 86 -4.14 -11.82 5.38
N ARG A 87 -4.16 -12.84 6.24
CA ARG A 87 -3.38 -14.04 6.04
C ARG A 87 -3.78 -14.73 4.74
N PHE A 88 -5.08 -14.84 4.46
CA PHE A 88 -5.56 -15.40 3.20
C PHE A 88 -4.97 -14.67 1.98
N MET A 89 -4.89 -13.34 1.99
CA MET A 89 -4.30 -12.57 0.89
C MET A 89 -2.77 -12.71 0.80
N SER A 90 -2.08 -12.95 1.93
CA SER A 90 -0.61 -13.13 1.92
C SER A 90 -0.19 -14.54 1.54
N ASP A 91 -1.01 -15.55 1.86
CA ASP A 91 -0.71 -16.97 1.64
C ASP A 91 -1.16 -17.45 0.23
N VAL A 92 -2.02 -16.68 -0.45
CA VAL A 92 -2.40 -16.99 -1.83
C VAL A 92 -1.27 -16.66 -2.78
N TYR A 93 -0.76 -17.69 -3.48
CA TYR A 93 0.13 -17.48 -4.61
C TYR A 93 -0.67 -16.87 -5.77
N TYR A 94 -0.30 -15.67 -6.19
CA TYR A 94 -0.88 -14.99 -7.35
C TYR A 94 0.22 -14.49 -8.28
N GLU A 95 -0.02 -14.53 -9.57
CA GLU A 95 0.87 -13.97 -10.57
C GLU A 95 0.75 -12.43 -10.57
N GLN A 96 1.80 -11.76 -11.10
CA GLN A 96 1.80 -10.29 -11.20
C GLN A 96 0.60 -9.78 -12.01
N ASP A 97 0.18 -10.53 -13.02
CA ASP A 97 -0.94 -10.16 -13.87
C ASP A 97 -2.27 -10.18 -13.13
N HIS A 98 -2.51 -11.13 -12.22
CA HIS A 98 -3.70 -11.14 -11.37
C HIS A 98 -3.77 -9.91 -10.47
N LEU A 99 -2.62 -9.49 -9.91
CA LEU A 99 -2.56 -8.29 -9.07
C LEU A 99 -2.78 -7.01 -9.90
N ASN A 100 -2.20 -6.94 -11.10
CA ASN A 100 -2.40 -5.82 -12.04
C ASN A 100 -3.86 -5.71 -12.49
N GLU A 101 -4.49 -6.86 -12.79
CA GLU A 101 -5.90 -6.93 -13.16
C GLU A 101 -6.78 -6.43 -12.01
N PHE A 102 -6.60 -6.97 -10.81
CA PHE A 102 -7.33 -6.56 -9.61
C PHE A 102 -7.18 -5.07 -9.35
N ARG A 103 -5.94 -4.57 -9.36
CA ARG A 103 -5.63 -3.16 -9.17
C ARG A 103 -6.36 -2.28 -10.19
N LYS A 104 -6.33 -2.66 -11.48
CA LYS A 104 -7.01 -1.92 -12.56
C LYS A 104 -8.49 -1.72 -12.25
N TYR A 105 -9.20 -2.81 -11.88
CA TYR A 105 -10.64 -2.72 -11.59
C TYR A 105 -10.91 -1.84 -10.36
N ILE A 106 -10.12 -1.97 -9.31
CA ILE A 106 -10.29 -1.16 -8.11
C ILE A 106 -10.00 0.32 -8.39
N GLU A 107 -8.91 0.65 -9.05
CA GLU A 107 -8.53 2.05 -9.29
C GLU A 107 -9.43 2.76 -10.30
N CYS A 108 -9.98 2.04 -11.29
CA CYS A 108 -11.00 2.60 -12.18
C CYS A 108 -12.29 2.95 -11.45
N ASN A 109 -12.70 2.16 -10.45
CA ASN A 109 -13.85 2.50 -9.62
C ASN A 109 -13.52 3.62 -8.61
N VAL A 110 -12.32 3.62 -8.05
CA VAL A 110 -11.87 4.67 -7.12
C VAL A 110 -11.89 6.04 -7.80
N ILE A 111 -11.36 6.16 -9.03
CA ILE A 111 -11.34 7.46 -9.72
C ILE A 111 -12.74 7.96 -10.07
N GLU A 112 -13.68 7.09 -10.44
CA GLU A 112 -15.07 7.48 -10.71
C GLU A 112 -15.73 8.06 -9.45
N ILE A 113 -15.53 7.41 -8.30
CA ILE A 113 -16.06 7.90 -7.03
C ILE A 113 -15.38 9.21 -6.62
N ALA A 114 -14.06 9.31 -6.79
CA ALA A 114 -13.31 10.52 -6.53
C ALA A 114 -13.77 11.69 -7.42
N ALA A 115 -14.10 11.44 -8.69
CA ALA A 115 -14.64 12.47 -9.60
C ALA A 115 -15.92 13.14 -9.09
N HIS A 116 -16.73 12.40 -8.31
CA HIS A 116 -17.92 12.94 -7.66
C HIS A 116 -17.68 13.63 -6.33
N ARG A 117 -16.60 13.26 -5.61
CA ARG A 117 -16.45 13.61 -4.18
C ARG A 117 -15.22 14.43 -3.88
N ALA A 118 -14.22 14.44 -4.77
CA ALA A 118 -12.97 15.13 -4.52
C ALA A 118 -13.21 16.62 -4.26
N THR A 119 -12.63 17.12 -3.18
CA THR A 119 -12.60 18.54 -2.84
C THR A 119 -11.42 19.23 -3.51
N LYS A 120 -11.40 20.56 -3.44
CA LYS A 120 -10.23 21.34 -3.90
C LYS A 120 -8.96 20.97 -3.12
N GLU A 121 -9.11 20.67 -1.84
CA GLU A 121 -8.04 20.24 -0.94
C GLU A 121 -7.46 18.90 -1.39
N ASP A 122 -8.30 17.94 -1.78
CA ASP A 122 -7.87 16.65 -2.32
C ASP A 122 -7.08 16.82 -3.62
N ILE A 123 -7.58 17.65 -4.54
CA ILE A 123 -6.89 17.97 -5.80
C ILE A 123 -5.53 18.63 -5.53
N ASN A 124 -5.47 19.58 -4.59
CA ASN A 124 -4.21 20.23 -4.21
C ASN A 124 -3.22 19.23 -3.59
N ALA A 125 -3.69 18.29 -2.78
CA ALA A 125 -2.85 17.23 -2.22
C ALA A 125 -2.27 16.33 -3.33
N LEU A 126 -3.07 15.94 -4.32
CA LEU A 126 -2.60 15.17 -5.48
C LEU A 126 -1.53 15.94 -6.27
N LYS A 127 -1.74 17.24 -6.52
CA LYS A 127 -0.76 18.11 -7.20
C LYS A 127 0.55 18.21 -6.44
N SER A 128 0.49 18.37 -5.12
CA SER A 128 1.68 18.42 -4.27
C SER A 128 2.49 17.12 -4.37
N ILE A 129 1.83 15.96 -4.32
CA ILE A 129 2.49 14.66 -4.43
C ILE A 129 3.19 14.52 -5.80
N VAL A 130 2.55 14.93 -6.88
CA VAL A 130 3.16 14.88 -8.23
C VAL A 130 4.34 15.84 -8.34
N TYR A 131 4.26 17.02 -7.74
CA TYR A 131 5.38 17.96 -7.68
C TYR A 131 6.58 17.37 -6.91
N ASP A 132 6.34 16.75 -5.76
CA ASP A 132 7.39 16.11 -4.96
C ASP A 132 7.97 14.89 -5.68
N GLN A 133 7.15 14.13 -6.42
CA GLN A 133 7.60 13.05 -7.30
C GLN A 133 8.56 13.58 -8.38
N TYR A 134 8.19 14.68 -9.06
CA TYR A 134 9.02 15.33 -10.06
C TYR A 134 10.35 15.81 -9.47
N LYS A 135 10.31 16.47 -8.30
CA LYS A 135 11.50 16.93 -7.58
C LYS A 135 12.43 15.77 -7.22
N SER A 136 11.88 14.69 -6.65
CA SER A 136 12.63 13.47 -6.32
C SER A 136 13.33 12.88 -7.56
N ARG A 137 12.64 12.91 -8.69
CA ARG A 137 13.20 12.47 -9.98
C ARG A 137 14.36 13.35 -10.45
N CYS A 138 14.22 14.67 -10.40
CA CYS A 138 15.29 15.62 -10.75
C CYS A 138 16.53 15.43 -9.86
N GLU A 139 16.34 15.02 -8.61
CA GLU A 139 17.39 14.72 -7.66
C GLU A 139 17.92 13.27 -7.78
N HIS A 140 17.49 12.50 -8.79
CA HIS A 140 17.82 11.08 -8.99
C HIS A 140 17.50 10.17 -7.79
N LYS A 141 16.51 10.54 -6.97
CA LYS A 141 16.03 9.77 -5.83
C LYS A 141 14.94 8.76 -6.23
N ASN A 142 14.59 7.89 -5.30
CA ASN A 142 13.55 6.88 -5.52
C ASN A 142 12.15 7.51 -5.47
N GLU A 143 11.44 7.49 -6.58
CA GLU A 143 10.07 8.03 -6.74
C GLU A 143 8.97 7.07 -6.27
N THR A 144 9.29 5.82 -5.97
CA THR A 144 8.29 4.77 -5.69
C THR A 144 7.34 5.16 -4.56
N PHE A 145 7.85 5.86 -3.55
CA PHE A 145 7.03 6.37 -2.45
C PHE A 145 5.92 7.29 -2.96
N TYR A 146 6.24 8.27 -3.80
CA TYR A 146 5.26 9.24 -4.32
C TYR A 146 4.24 8.61 -5.26
N ILE A 147 4.64 7.59 -6.03
CA ILE A 147 3.71 6.83 -6.88
C ILE A 147 2.63 6.17 -6.02
N LYS A 148 3.00 5.55 -4.90
CA LYS A 148 2.05 4.92 -3.98
C LYS A 148 1.18 5.95 -3.25
N GLU A 149 1.80 7.04 -2.79
CA GLU A 149 1.06 8.11 -2.12
C GLU A 149 0.04 8.76 -3.04
N PHE A 150 0.33 8.87 -4.35
CA PHE A 150 -0.64 9.38 -5.32
C PHE A 150 -1.90 8.51 -5.37
N HIS A 151 -1.76 7.20 -5.54
CA HIS A 151 -2.89 6.28 -5.59
C HIS A 151 -3.63 6.20 -4.24
N LEU A 152 -2.90 6.31 -3.13
CA LEU A 152 -3.53 6.39 -1.81
C LEU A 152 -4.30 7.71 -1.62
N ALA A 153 -3.77 8.84 -2.07
CA ALA A 153 -4.45 10.14 -2.03
C ALA A 153 -5.70 10.13 -2.91
N LEU A 154 -5.65 9.46 -4.08
CA LEU A 154 -6.82 9.26 -4.92
C LEU A 154 -7.91 8.45 -4.20
N ALA A 155 -7.54 7.40 -3.45
CA ALA A 155 -8.47 6.66 -2.61
C ALA A 155 -9.03 7.52 -1.46
N LYS A 156 -8.22 8.41 -0.87
CA LYS A 156 -8.68 9.38 0.15
C LYS A 156 -9.72 10.34 -0.42
N ALA A 157 -9.57 10.79 -1.66
CA ALA A 157 -10.52 11.67 -2.36
C ALA A 157 -11.90 11.02 -2.59
N THR A 158 -12.03 9.71 -2.39
CA THR A 158 -13.35 9.06 -2.34
C THR A 158 -14.13 9.34 -1.06
N HIS A 159 -13.46 9.84 -0.01
CA HIS A 159 -13.99 10.02 1.35
C HIS A 159 -14.63 8.74 1.93
N ASN A 160 -14.13 7.57 1.49
CA ASN A 160 -14.57 6.26 1.96
C ASN A 160 -13.39 5.47 2.54
N PRO A 161 -13.37 5.21 3.86
CA PRO A 161 -12.26 4.54 4.53
C PRO A 161 -11.99 3.12 4.02
N ILE A 162 -13.00 2.45 3.44
CA ILE A 162 -12.83 1.10 2.88
C ILE A 162 -11.89 1.15 1.66
N PHE A 163 -12.07 2.10 0.74
CA PHE A 163 -11.16 2.25 -0.41
C PHE A 163 -9.75 2.65 0.02
N ILE A 164 -9.61 3.46 1.06
CA ILE A 164 -8.30 3.82 1.63
C ILE A 164 -7.58 2.58 2.15
N SER A 165 -8.28 1.75 2.93
CA SER A 165 -7.73 0.50 3.49
C SER A 165 -7.37 -0.49 2.38
N LEU A 166 -8.25 -0.65 1.38
CA LEU A 166 -8.01 -1.51 0.24
C LEU A 166 -6.79 -1.08 -0.57
N MET A 167 -6.62 0.23 -0.82
CA MET A 167 -5.46 0.75 -1.54
C MET A 167 -4.15 0.54 -0.77
N ARG A 168 -4.16 0.62 0.56
CA ARG A 168 -2.99 0.26 1.38
C ARG A 168 -2.60 -1.20 1.21
N ILE A 169 -3.59 -2.11 1.22
CA ILE A 169 -3.36 -3.54 0.98
C ILE A 169 -2.75 -3.75 -0.42
N ILE A 170 -3.33 -3.17 -1.45
CA ILE A 170 -2.81 -3.25 -2.82
C ILE A 170 -1.36 -2.77 -2.89
N ASN A 171 -1.05 -1.59 -2.33
CA ASN A 171 0.30 -1.04 -2.31
C ASN A 171 1.29 -1.98 -1.62
N SER A 172 0.88 -2.61 -0.53
CA SER A 172 1.71 -3.55 0.22
C SER A 172 1.96 -4.86 -0.54
N LEU A 173 0.96 -5.39 -1.25
CA LEU A 173 1.12 -6.57 -2.11
C LEU A 173 2.13 -6.30 -3.24
N PHE A 174 2.14 -5.10 -3.80
CA PHE A 174 3.16 -4.69 -4.79
C PHE A 174 4.56 -4.56 -4.20
N ASP A 175 4.70 -4.14 -2.94
CA ASP A 175 6.02 -4.03 -2.29
C ASP A 175 6.69 -5.37 -2.06
N GLN A 176 5.93 -6.39 -1.75
CA GLN A 176 6.45 -7.72 -1.50
C GLN A 176 7.20 -8.30 -2.69
N ARG A 177 6.79 -7.94 -3.92
CA ARG A 177 7.36 -8.47 -5.16
C ARG A 177 8.48 -7.61 -5.76
N ARG A 178 8.62 -6.36 -5.32
CA ARG A 178 9.65 -5.46 -5.84
C ARG A 178 11.08 -5.77 -5.41
N ASN A 179 11.26 -6.61 -4.41
CA ASN A 179 12.60 -7.00 -3.96
C ASN A 179 13.40 -7.84 -4.98
N ASP A 180 12.74 -8.40 -6.00
CA ASP A 180 13.38 -9.32 -6.94
C ASP A 180 13.80 -8.70 -8.27
N SER A 181 13.38 -7.47 -8.59
CA SER A 181 13.78 -6.83 -9.87
C SER A 181 13.77 -5.30 -9.79
N VAL A 182 14.79 -4.74 -9.17
CA VAL A 182 15.08 -3.30 -9.26
C VAL A 182 15.84 -3.02 -10.56
N THR A 183 15.20 -3.19 -11.68
CA THR A 183 15.65 -2.54 -12.91
C THR A 183 15.04 -1.15 -12.96
N HIS A 184 15.89 -0.14 -12.83
CA HIS A 184 15.56 1.27 -12.96
C HIS A 184 15.12 1.60 -14.40
N ASN A 185 13.89 1.27 -14.76
CA ASN A 185 13.37 1.66 -16.07
C ASN A 185 13.00 3.16 -16.05
N LEU A 186 13.89 4.01 -16.56
CA LEU A 186 13.71 5.47 -16.66
C LEU A 186 12.45 5.85 -17.45
N LYS A 187 12.08 5.06 -18.46
CA LYS A 187 10.86 5.26 -19.26
C LYS A 187 9.60 5.14 -18.39
N ARG A 188 9.52 4.10 -17.56
CA ARG A 188 8.40 3.90 -16.63
C ARG A 188 8.19 5.08 -15.67
N ARG A 189 9.29 5.67 -15.21
CA ARG A 189 9.26 6.83 -14.30
C ARG A 189 8.69 8.09 -14.97
N SER A 190 9.05 8.35 -16.25
CA SER A 190 8.55 9.52 -16.96
C SER A 190 7.06 9.44 -17.28
N GLU A 191 6.60 8.26 -17.63
CA GLU A 191 5.19 8.00 -17.94
C GLU A 191 4.29 8.11 -16.71
N SER A 192 4.77 7.72 -15.52
CA SER A 192 4.01 7.84 -14.27
C SER A 192 3.61 9.30 -13.98
N ILE A 193 4.56 10.24 -14.03
CA ILE A 193 4.27 11.67 -13.82
C ILE A 193 3.30 12.22 -14.87
N TYR A 194 3.47 11.82 -16.12
CA TYR A 194 2.56 12.22 -17.20
C TYR A 194 1.12 11.76 -16.91
N TRP A 195 0.94 10.48 -16.58
CA TRP A 195 -0.38 9.93 -16.31
C TRP A 195 -1.02 10.51 -15.03
N HIS A 196 -0.23 10.73 -13.97
CA HIS A 196 -0.74 11.36 -12.75
C HIS A 196 -1.27 12.77 -13.02
N ASN A 197 -0.57 13.58 -13.85
CA ASN A 197 -1.08 14.88 -14.27
C ASN A 197 -2.38 14.76 -15.08
N LYS A 198 -2.47 13.78 -16.00
CA LYS A 198 -3.68 13.53 -16.78
C LYS A 198 -4.88 13.12 -15.91
N ILE A 199 -4.63 12.35 -14.85
CA ILE A 199 -5.65 11.98 -13.87
C ILE A 199 -6.13 13.23 -13.12
N ILE A 200 -5.23 14.13 -12.69
CA ILE A 200 -5.60 15.38 -12.01
C ILE A 200 -6.43 16.27 -12.95
N GLU A 201 -5.99 16.47 -14.21
CA GLU A 201 -6.74 17.22 -15.22
C GLU A 201 -8.16 16.67 -15.44
N ALA A 202 -8.31 15.34 -15.45
CA ALA A 202 -9.60 14.69 -15.59
C ALA A 202 -10.50 14.92 -14.36
N LEU A 203 -9.95 14.80 -13.14
CA LEU A 203 -10.68 15.08 -11.90
C LEU A 203 -11.15 16.54 -11.82
N GLU A 204 -10.31 17.50 -12.22
CA GLU A 204 -10.68 18.93 -12.26
C GLU A 204 -11.81 19.22 -13.25
N SER A 205 -11.95 18.41 -14.30
CA SER A 205 -13.07 18.55 -15.25
C SER A 205 -14.38 17.97 -14.75
N HIS A 206 -14.39 17.20 -13.66
CA HIS A 206 -15.54 16.45 -13.14
C HIS A 206 -16.23 15.53 -14.18
N ASP A 207 -15.50 15.16 -15.24
CA ASP A 207 -15.97 14.25 -16.29
C ASP A 207 -15.61 12.81 -15.91
N ILE A 208 -16.62 12.05 -15.46
CA ILE A 208 -16.45 10.68 -14.98
C ILE A 208 -15.91 9.76 -16.07
N GLN A 209 -16.45 9.89 -17.30
CA GLN A 209 -16.02 9.05 -18.42
C GLN A 209 -14.56 9.31 -18.79
N LYS A 210 -14.16 10.58 -18.80
CA LYS A 210 -12.79 10.99 -19.01
C LYS A 210 -11.87 10.49 -17.90
N CYS A 211 -12.28 10.60 -16.63
CA CYS A 211 -11.55 10.08 -15.48
C CYS A 211 -11.29 8.58 -15.62
N ARG A 212 -12.33 7.80 -15.94
CA ARG A 212 -12.19 6.36 -16.15
C ARG A 212 -11.26 6.04 -17.32
N ALA A 213 -11.44 6.69 -18.47
CA ALA A 213 -10.64 6.44 -19.66
C ALA A 213 -9.15 6.71 -19.42
N VAL A 214 -8.82 7.80 -18.73
CA VAL A 214 -7.43 8.15 -18.37
C VAL A 214 -6.84 7.13 -17.40
N MET A 215 -7.60 6.68 -16.40
CA MET A 215 -7.13 5.66 -15.47
C MET A 215 -6.90 4.32 -16.16
N GLU A 216 -7.77 3.89 -17.05
CA GLU A 216 -7.58 2.66 -17.83
C GLU A 216 -6.31 2.72 -18.68
N GLN A 217 -6.02 3.86 -19.32
CA GLN A 217 -4.79 4.04 -20.09
C GLN A 217 -3.55 4.02 -19.19
N HIS A 218 -3.60 4.68 -18.03
CA HIS A 218 -2.53 4.62 -17.04
C HIS A 218 -2.24 3.17 -16.59
N MET A 219 -3.28 2.39 -16.31
CA MET A 219 -3.11 1.00 -15.90
C MET A 219 -2.55 0.11 -17.01
N ARG A 220 -2.96 0.31 -18.27
CA ARG A 220 -2.42 -0.40 -19.44
C ARG A 220 -0.95 -0.06 -19.68
N SER A 221 -0.58 1.21 -19.58
CA SER A 221 0.82 1.64 -19.72
C SER A 221 1.71 0.95 -18.67
N ASN A 222 1.23 0.79 -17.44
CA ASN A 222 1.95 0.07 -16.39
C ASN A 222 2.07 -1.44 -16.65
N ALA A 223 1.07 -2.09 -17.26
CA ALA A 223 1.08 -3.53 -17.55
C ALA A 223 2.02 -3.87 -18.70
N ASN A 224 2.01 -3.12 -19.79
CA ASN A 224 2.83 -3.37 -20.97
C ASN A 224 4.34 -3.24 -20.73
N MET A 225 4.75 -2.51 -19.69
CA MET A 225 6.15 -2.31 -19.33
C MET A 225 6.76 -3.43 -18.47
N ILE A 226 5.97 -4.45 -18.13
CA ILE A 226 6.44 -5.61 -17.36
C ILE A 226 6.91 -6.72 -18.29
N HIS A 227 6.47 -6.69 -19.54
CA HIS A 227 6.78 -7.71 -20.56
C HIS A 227 7.91 -7.30 -21.52
N ASP A 228 8.42 -6.07 -21.46
CA ASP A 228 9.61 -5.56 -22.16
C ASP A 228 10.83 -5.49 -21.20
#